data_5492c35e9f50ab05d918708bbd7d037c
#
_entry.id   5492c35e9f50ab05d918708bbd7d037c
#
_cell.length_a   1.000
_cell.length_b   1.000
_cell.length_c   1.000
_cell.angle_alpha   90.00
_cell.angle_beta   90.00
_cell.angle_gamma   90.00
#
_symmetry.space_group_name_H-M   'P 1'
#
loop_
_entity.id
_entity.type
_entity.pdbx_description
1 polymer ?
#
loop_
_entity_poly.entity_id
_entity_poly.type
_entity_poly.pdbx_seq_one_letter_code
_entity_poly.pdbx_strand_id
1 'polypeptide(L)'
;MRVRAFSLSLIIVRVLTALMPIPVAGQSPNTVTSIIVTDILAGDPVVGGTFTTDVQVSITNSATHEVGVMGVEIWLPFDSRVVIVDDYDGNPANGTQVEIKRGFFDGNLVVGVNEVIIGTMPPIAPPDCTTAGACVHLVVSHTGGSGPITNKTGTVATVAWAALATGSPGIGIAVVSPGIPPGSVLSDPGGQPITINDTSVPAITVADAGTVKGIVMRQGRQTDHAHTETVGITVDGGVAVTATTAADGSFSLVVPTRGTYTVNASYPGYLQSQKGSVYVAGAPVDIGSTKLVGGDVNADNCINILDIVSIIGKFDTTGLPRSDPEDINDDGRIDILDLTIAAGNFTRCGPTAWVP
;
A
#
# COMPACT_ATOMS: atom_id res chain seq x y z
N MET A 1 -14.39 -14.80 34.89
CA MET A 1 -15.72 -14.21 35.10
C MET A 1 -15.84 -13.07 34.12
N ARG A 2 -16.43 -13.35 32.94
CA ARG A 2 -16.52 -12.37 31.83
C ARG A 2 -17.72 -11.48 32.08
N VAL A 3 -17.49 -10.23 32.42
CA VAL A 3 -18.54 -9.20 32.44
C VAL A 3 -18.68 -8.69 31.01
N ARG A 4 -19.79 -9.01 30.39
CA ARG A 4 -20.15 -8.53 29.03
C ARG A 4 -20.53 -7.05 29.14
N ALA A 5 -19.75 -6.20 28.49
CA ALA A 5 -20.17 -4.84 28.18
C ALA A 5 -21.22 -4.90 27.04
N PHE A 6 -22.41 -5.35 27.37
CA PHE A 6 -23.58 -5.38 26.49
C PHE A 6 -24.65 -4.56 27.17
N SER A 7 -24.84 -3.31 26.80
CA SER A 7 -26.13 -2.68 27.14
C SER A 7 -26.36 -1.25 26.61
N LEU A 8 -25.30 -0.45 26.30
CA LEU A 8 -25.57 0.94 25.91
C LEU A 8 -25.77 1.13 24.39
N SER A 9 -25.04 0.42 23.55
CA SER A 9 -25.19 0.52 22.09
C SER A 9 -26.56 0.06 21.60
N LEU A 10 -27.17 -0.95 22.24
CA LEU A 10 -28.45 -1.48 21.82
C LEU A 10 -29.65 -0.55 22.15
N ILE A 11 -29.50 0.33 23.14
CA ILE A 11 -30.57 1.24 23.56
C ILE A 11 -30.63 2.46 22.65
N ILE A 12 -29.49 3.00 22.21
CA ILE A 12 -29.47 4.16 21.31
C ILE A 12 -29.96 3.76 19.91
N VAL A 13 -29.55 2.60 19.39
CA VAL A 13 -30.02 2.08 18.10
C VAL A 13 -31.54 1.76 18.11
N ARG A 14 -32.09 1.28 19.23
CA ARG A 14 -33.53 0.99 19.31
C ARG A 14 -34.41 2.24 19.40
N VAL A 15 -33.90 3.36 19.84
CA VAL A 15 -34.66 4.61 19.85
C VAL A 15 -34.72 5.24 18.45
N LEU A 16 -33.68 5.03 17.63
CA LEU A 16 -33.68 5.53 16.24
C LEU A 16 -34.57 4.69 15.28
N THR A 17 -34.75 3.39 15.54
CA THR A 17 -35.54 2.51 14.67
C THR A 17 -37.04 2.50 14.94
N ALA A 18 -37.51 3.19 16.00
CA ALA A 18 -38.95 3.21 16.36
C ALA A 18 -39.70 4.45 15.87
N LEU A 19 -39.06 5.40 15.19
CA LEU A 19 -39.74 6.56 14.61
C LEU A 19 -40.14 6.26 13.16
N MET A 20 -41.46 6.20 12.94
CA MET A 20 -42.05 6.19 11.59
C MET A 20 -41.52 7.35 10.75
N PRO A 21 -41.45 7.23 9.42
CA PRO A 21 -40.97 8.31 8.55
C PRO A 21 -41.90 9.52 8.71
N ILE A 22 -41.48 10.48 9.50
CA ILE A 22 -42.04 11.82 9.46
C ILE A 22 -41.52 12.46 8.17
N PRO A 23 -42.36 13.10 7.35
CA PRO A 23 -41.86 13.76 6.15
C PRO A 23 -40.79 14.77 6.53
N VAL A 24 -39.62 14.65 5.93
CA VAL A 24 -38.51 15.57 6.07
C VAL A 24 -39.06 16.97 5.77
N ALA A 25 -39.17 17.82 6.80
CA ALA A 25 -39.47 19.23 6.60
C ALA A 25 -38.37 19.76 5.68
N GLY A 26 -38.76 20.25 4.49
CA GLY A 26 -37.81 20.63 3.45
C GLY A 26 -36.75 21.56 4.02
N GLN A 27 -35.49 21.18 3.90
CA GLN A 27 -34.39 22.07 4.23
C GLN A 27 -34.50 23.36 3.43
N SER A 28 -34.16 24.46 4.04
CA SER A 28 -34.03 25.72 3.32
C SER A 28 -33.03 25.55 2.18
N PRO A 29 -33.35 26.00 0.96
CA PRO A 29 -32.44 25.88 -0.19
C PRO A 29 -31.07 26.59 -0.01
N ASN A 30 -30.85 27.20 1.15
CA ASN A 30 -29.68 28.02 1.45
C ASN A 30 -28.76 27.43 2.55
N THR A 31 -29.01 26.20 3.01
CA THR A 31 -28.08 25.49 3.92
C THR A 31 -27.26 24.49 3.13
N VAL A 32 -25.96 24.59 3.18
CA VAL A 32 -25.04 23.64 2.53
C VAL A 32 -24.31 22.86 3.62
N THR A 33 -24.38 21.53 3.53
CA THR A 33 -23.68 20.61 4.41
C THR A 33 -22.82 19.66 3.62
N SER A 34 -21.66 19.33 4.13
CA SER A 34 -20.77 18.36 3.50
C SER A 34 -20.05 17.48 4.52
N ILE A 35 -19.75 16.26 4.11
CA ILE A 35 -18.75 15.40 4.74
C ILE A 35 -17.64 15.20 3.72
N ILE A 36 -16.41 15.52 4.09
CA ILE A 36 -15.27 15.50 3.20
C ILE A 36 -14.15 14.67 3.86
N VAL A 37 -13.56 13.75 3.10
CA VAL A 37 -12.28 13.15 3.47
C VAL A 37 -11.18 13.95 2.81
N THR A 38 -10.18 14.36 3.56
CA THR A 38 -9.01 15.08 3.04
C THR A 38 -7.76 14.24 3.26
N ASP A 39 -6.91 14.18 2.25
CA ASP A 39 -5.59 13.59 2.36
C ASP A 39 -4.62 14.58 3.01
N ILE A 40 -3.85 14.14 4.01
CA ILE A 40 -2.87 14.98 4.74
C ILE A 40 -1.46 14.81 4.16
N LEU A 41 -1.28 13.94 3.16
CA LEU A 41 0.03 13.60 2.61
C LEU A 41 0.44 14.48 1.43
N ALA A 42 1.74 14.79 1.38
CA ALA A 42 2.40 15.45 0.25
C ALA A 42 2.70 14.51 -0.95
N GLY A 43 2.04 13.36 -1.06
CA GLY A 43 2.24 12.39 -2.15
C GLY A 43 1.49 11.09 -1.93
N ASP A 44 1.42 10.26 -2.98
CA ASP A 44 0.76 8.96 -2.90
C ASP A 44 1.43 8.03 -1.87
N PRO A 45 0.65 7.30 -1.04
CA PRO A 45 1.19 6.32 -0.12
C PRO A 45 1.82 5.15 -0.87
N VAL A 46 2.79 4.49 -0.23
CA VAL A 46 3.46 3.30 -0.78
C VAL A 46 3.24 2.09 0.10
N VAL A 47 3.25 0.90 -0.49
CA VAL A 47 3.12 -0.37 0.24
C VAL A 47 4.14 -0.44 1.39
N GLY A 48 3.69 -0.91 2.55
CA GLY A 48 4.47 -0.93 3.80
C GLY A 48 4.65 0.44 4.47
N GLY A 49 4.09 1.51 3.91
CA GLY A 49 4.01 2.82 4.53
C GLY A 49 2.69 3.06 5.25
N THR A 50 2.63 4.17 5.98
CA THR A 50 1.42 4.66 6.64
C THR A 50 1.07 6.04 6.10
N PHE A 51 -0.22 6.38 6.11
CA PHE A 51 -0.72 7.70 5.78
C PHE A 51 -1.97 8.00 6.61
N THR A 52 -2.40 9.26 6.64
CA THR A 52 -3.56 9.67 7.40
C THR A 52 -4.54 10.42 6.52
N THR A 53 -5.84 10.30 6.85
CA THR A 53 -6.89 11.11 6.26
C THR A 53 -7.71 11.77 7.37
N ASP A 54 -8.07 13.03 7.18
CA ASP A 54 -9.00 13.72 8.05
C ASP A 54 -10.43 13.61 7.51
N VAL A 55 -11.36 13.32 8.40
CA VAL A 55 -12.79 13.37 8.13
C VAL A 55 -13.32 14.71 8.62
N GLN A 56 -13.69 15.57 7.70
CA GLN A 56 -14.19 16.91 7.98
C GLN A 56 -15.69 16.98 7.75
N VAL A 57 -16.35 17.71 8.63
CA VAL A 57 -17.76 18.09 8.48
C VAL A 57 -17.85 19.60 8.30
N SER A 58 -18.69 20.04 7.38
CA SER A 58 -18.94 21.44 7.14
C SER A 58 -20.45 21.71 7.12
N ILE A 59 -20.85 22.83 7.74
CA ILE A 59 -22.18 23.38 7.64
C ILE A 59 -22.09 24.88 7.39
N THR A 60 -22.78 25.35 6.35
CA THR A 60 -22.90 26.76 6.00
C THR A 60 -24.37 27.11 5.85
N ASN A 61 -24.86 28.04 6.65
CA ASN A 61 -26.23 28.50 6.66
C ASN A 61 -26.36 29.87 5.97
N SER A 62 -27.53 30.14 5.38
CA SER A 62 -27.87 31.49 4.98
C SER A 62 -28.26 32.34 6.19
N ALA A 63 -28.18 33.66 6.05
CA ALA A 63 -28.51 34.62 7.12
C ALA A 63 -29.95 34.56 7.64
N THR A 64 -30.84 33.81 6.97
CA THR A 64 -32.29 33.80 7.29
C THR A 64 -32.78 32.46 7.86
N HIS A 65 -31.93 31.44 7.90
CA HIS A 65 -32.32 30.11 8.39
C HIS A 65 -31.10 29.38 8.95
N GLU A 66 -31.05 29.14 10.23
CA GLU A 66 -29.97 28.42 10.87
C GLU A 66 -30.40 26.99 11.20
N VAL A 67 -29.72 26.01 10.59
CA VAL A 67 -29.74 24.60 11.00
C VAL A 67 -28.46 24.33 11.72
N GLY A 68 -28.51 23.65 12.85
CA GLY A 68 -27.32 23.33 13.63
C GLY A 68 -27.10 21.84 13.80
N VAL A 69 -25.85 21.39 13.72
CA VAL A 69 -25.45 20.00 13.91
C VAL A 69 -25.19 19.72 15.39
N MET A 70 -25.80 18.64 15.90
CA MET A 70 -25.58 18.13 17.26
C MET A 70 -24.90 16.77 17.26
N GLY A 71 -25.09 15.97 16.21
CA GLY A 71 -24.50 14.63 16.08
C GLY A 71 -24.07 14.32 14.67
N VAL A 72 -23.10 13.43 14.57
CA VAL A 72 -22.54 12.94 13.32
C VAL A 72 -22.42 11.44 13.40
N GLU A 73 -22.97 10.73 12.43
CA GLU A 73 -22.68 9.32 12.16
C GLU A 73 -22.00 9.22 10.82
N ILE A 74 -20.87 8.52 10.77
CA ILE A 74 -20.03 8.41 9.57
C ILE A 74 -19.72 6.95 9.32
N TRP A 75 -19.91 6.54 8.07
CA TRP A 75 -19.51 5.25 7.53
C TRP A 75 -18.55 5.46 6.37
N LEU A 76 -17.30 4.96 6.54
CA LEU A 76 -16.26 5.03 5.51
C LEU A 76 -15.94 3.62 5.01
N PRO A 77 -16.51 3.19 3.87
CA PRO A 77 -16.09 1.96 3.21
C PRO A 77 -14.65 2.06 2.73
N PHE A 78 -13.90 0.94 2.75
CA PHE A 78 -12.56 0.82 2.22
C PHE A 78 -12.21 -0.61 1.80
N ASP A 79 -11.21 -0.77 0.93
CA ASP A 79 -10.71 -2.10 0.53
C ASP A 79 -9.62 -2.58 1.50
N SER A 80 -9.97 -3.51 2.38
CA SER A 80 -9.06 -4.08 3.37
C SER A 80 -7.93 -4.95 2.79
N ARG A 81 -7.96 -5.22 1.49
CA ARG A 81 -6.84 -5.88 0.77
C ARG A 81 -5.74 -4.91 0.41
N VAL A 82 -6.07 -3.63 0.29
CA VAL A 82 -5.15 -2.54 -0.10
C VAL A 82 -4.66 -1.77 1.12
N VAL A 83 -5.54 -1.46 2.07
CA VAL A 83 -5.21 -0.75 3.30
C VAL A 83 -5.92 -1.37 4.51
N ILE A 84 -5.33 -1.18 5.70
CA ILE A 84 -6.02 -1.40 6.98
C ILE A 84 -5.93 -0.15 7.82
N VAL A 85 -6.85 0.01 8.76
CA VAL A 85 -6.78 1.08 9.77
C VAL A 85 -5.77 0.69 10.83
N ASP A 86 -4.83 1.60 11.11
CA ASP A 86 -3.91 1.48 12.23
C ASP A 86 -4.62 1.96 13.51
N ASP A 87 -4.55 1.16 14.57
CA ASP A 87 -5.29 1.42 15.79
C ASP A 87 -4.71 2.63 16.54
N TYR A 88 -5.54 3.65 16.76
CA TYR A 88 -5.13 4.91 17.35
C TYR A 88 -4.55 4.76 18.75
N ASP A 89 -5.14 3.93 19.60
CA ASP A 89 -4.73 3.81 21.00
C ASP A 89 -3.82 2.59 21.28
N GLY A 90 -3.63 1.72 20.27
CA GLY A 90 -2.82 0.51 20.37
C GLY A 90 -3.33 -0.52 21.37
N ASN A 91 -4.60 -0.43 21.78
CA ASN A 91 -5.21 -1.32 22.76
C ASN A 91 -6.11 -2.38 22.10
N PRO A 92 -5.63 -3.60 21.85
CA PRO A 92 -6.40 -4.62 21.13
C PRO A 92 -7.65 -5.11 21.88
N ALA A 93 -7.83 -4.72 23.17
CA ALA A 93 -8.96 -5.18 23.98
C ALA A 93 -10.27 -4.46 23.64
N ASN A 94 -10.21 -3.26 23.08
CA ASN A 94 -11.37 -2.46 22.66
C ASN A 94 -11.61 -2.45 21.15
N GLY A 95 -10.78 -3.16 20.37
CA GLY A 95 -10.81 -3.21 18.92
C GLY A 95 -10.10 -2.02 18.28
N THR A 96 -9.99 -2.06 16.94
CA THR A 96 -9.35 -0.97 16.18
C THR A 96 -10.22 0.27 16.19
N GLN A 97 -9.61 1.40 16.55
CA GLN A 97 -10.27 2.71 16.68
C GLN A 97 -9.55 3.78 15.86
N VAL A 98 -10.28 4.87 15.56
CA VAL A 98 -9.75 6.07 14.92
C VAL A 98 -9.61 7.21 15.93
N GLU A 99 -8.72 8.16 15.65
CA GLU A 99 -8.53 9.32 16.50
C GLU A 99 -9.68 10.31 16.36
N ILE A 100 -10.42 10.56 17.45
CA ILE A 100 -11.50 11.55 17.46
C ILE A 100 -10.91 12.95 17.64
N LYS A 101 -11.28 13.85 16.76
CA LYS A 101 -10.86 15.26 16.77
C LYS A 101 -11.98 16.18 17.28
N ARG A 102 -11.57 17.26 17.91
CA ARG A 102 -12.49 18.29 18.42
C ARG A 102 -12.59 19.51 17.49
N GLY A 103 -12.10 19.39 16.26
CA GLY A 103 -12.05 20.52 15.33
C GLY A 103 -13.41 21.04 14.89
N PHE A 104 -14.41 20.15 14.77
CA PHE A 104 -15.77 20.53 14.41
C PHE A 104 -16.63 20.87 15.65
N PHE A 105 -16.62 20.02 16.68
CA PHE A 105 -17.42 20.22 17.89
C PHE A 105 -16.70 21.07 18.92
N ASP A 106 -17.42 22.03 19.48
CA ASP A 106 -16.97 22.84 20.62
C ASP A 106 -17.50 22.23 21.90
N GLY A 107 -16.66 22.03 22.91
CA GLY A 107 -17.07 21.54 24.22
C GLY A 107 -17.00 20.01 24.40
N ASN A 108 -17.95 19.46 25.17
CA ASN A 108 -17.92 18.04 25.53
C ASN A 108 -18.50 17.15 24.43
N LEU A 109 -17.77 16.08 24.12
CA LEU A 109 -18.17 15.05 23.18
C LEU A 109 -18.62 13.79 23.91
N VAL A 110 -19.60 13.12 23.32
CA VAL A 110 -19.92 11.72 23.58
C VAL A 110 -19.59 10.95 22.32
N VAL A 111 -18.70 9.98 22.43
CA VAL A 111 -18.42 9.02 21.39
C VAL A 111 -19.33 7.83 21.62
N GLY A 112 -20.29 7.64 20.74
CA GLY A 112 -21.24 6.54 20.79
C GLY A 112 -20.69 5.27 20.16
N VAL A 113 -20.00 5.42 19.03
CA VAL A 113 -19.33 4.32 18.30
C VAL A 113 -17.99 4.85 17.77
N ASN A 114 -16.96 4.04 17.86
CA ASN A 114 -15.67 4.25 17.22
C ASN A 114 -15.08 2.86 16.98
N GLU A 115 -15.32 2.30 15.80
CA GLU A 115 -14.91 0.93 15.48
C GLU A 115 -14.56 0.77 14.01
N VAL A 116 -13.71 -0.20 13.73
CA VAL A 116 -13.39 -0.66 12.37
C VAL A 116 -13.93 -2.07 12.21
N ILE A 117 -14.75 -2.27 11.18
CA ILE A 117 -15.42 -3.54 10.91
C ILE A 117 -14.78 -4.12 9.64
N ILE A 118 -14.30 -5.36 9.72
CA ILE A 118 -13.75 -6.11 8.57
C ILE A 118 -14.46 -7.46 8.49
N GLY A 119 -14.92 -7.83 7.28
CA GLY A 119 -15.61 -9.08 7.01
C GLY A 119 -17.12 -8.99 7.18
N THR A 120 -17.69 -9.63 8.21
CA THR A 120 -19.16 -9.66 8.39
C THR A 120 -19.69 -8.33 8.88
N MET A 121 -20.42 -7.63 8.02
CA MET A 121 -21.04 -6.35 8.35
C MET A 121 -22.31 -6.56 9.20
N PRO A 122 -22.59 -5.65 10.17
CA PRO A 122 -23.85 -5.65 10.90
C PRO A 122 -25.03 -5.32 9.97
N PRO A 123 -26.26 -5.75 10.29
CA PRO A 123 -27.45 -5.49 9.45
C PRO A 123 -27.75 -4.01 9.21
N ILE A 124 -27.18 -3.13 10.05
CA ILE A 124 -27.34 -1.67 9.94
C ILE A 124 -26.25 -1.01 9.07
N ALA A 125 -25.31 -1.79 8.53
CA ALA A 125 -24.26 -1.25 7.69
C ALA A 125 -24.82 -0.83 6.32
N PRO A 126 -24.34 0.29 5.75
CA PRO A 126 -24.70 0.71 4.40
C PRO A 126 -24.30 -0.32 3.35
N PRO A 127 -24.99 -0.36 2.18
CA PRO A 127 -24.64 -1.26 1.07
C PRO A 127 -23.19 -1.11 0.61
N ASP A 128 -22.64 0.11 0.62
CA ASP A 128 -21.26 0.37 0.21
C ASP A 128 -20.25 -0.31 1.13
N CYS A 129 -20.48 -0.30 2.45
CA CYS A 129 -19.68 -1.03 3.43
C CYS A 129 -19.78 -2.55 3.23
N THR A 130 -20.99 -3.04 2.95
CA THR A 130 -21.22 -4.46 2.66
C THR A 130 -20.49 -4.90 1.39
N THR A 131 -20.48 -4.05 0.37
CA THR A 131 -19.78 -4.31 -0.90
C THR A 131 -18.26 -4.25 -0.74
N ALA A 132 -17.74 -3.28 0.03
CA ALA A 132 -16.30 -3.12 0.31
C ALA A 132 -15.77 -4.25 1.22
N GLY A 133 -16.61 -4.79 2.09
CA GLY A 133 -16.24 -5.81 3.09
C GLY A 133 -15.43 -5.26 4.27
N ALA A 134 -15.23 -3.93 4.32
CA ALA A 134 -14.60 -3.24 5.44
C ALA A 134 -15.12 -1.81 5.56
N CYS A 135 -15.26 -1.32 6.80
CA CYS A 135 -15.78 0.01 7.06
C CYS A 135 -15.29 0.58 8.39
N VAL A 136 -15.02 1.89 8.43
CA VAL A 136 -14.94 2.64 9.68
C VAL A 136 -16.37 3.10 10.02
N HIS A 137 -16.80 2.85 11.24
CA HIS A 137 -18.08 3.34 11.77
C HIS A 137 -17.83 4.24 12.98
N LEU A 138 -18.26 5.47 12.85
CA LEU A 138 -18.07 6.52 13.86
C LEU A 138 -19.39 7.20 14.18
N VAL A 139 -19.71 7.30 15.47
CA VAL A 139 -20.83 8.10 15.98
C VAL A 139 -20.33 9.03 17.06
N VAL A 140 -20.44 10.32 16.81
CA VAL A 140 -20.00 11.39 17.73
C VAL A 140 -21.14 12.38 17.91
N SER A 141 -21.38 12.77 19.14
CA SER A 141 -22.41 13.74 19.51
C SER A 141 -21.85 14.81 20.44
N HIS A 142 -22.34 16.01 20.29
CA HIS A 142 -22.04 17.13 21.17
C HIS A 142 -23.00 17.10 22.35
N THR A 143 -22.49 17.33 23.59
CA THR A 143 -23.32 17.37 24.77
C THR A 143 -23.34 18.78 25.38
N GLY A 144 -24.52 19.25 25.64
CA GLY A 144 -24.99 20.34 26.53
C GLY A 144 -24.14 21.58 26.75
N GLY A 145 -24.75 22.75 26.69
CA GLY A 145 -24.24 24.05 27.13
C GLY A 145 -23.74 24.97 26.01
N SER A 146 -23.21 24.47 24.94
CA SER A 146 -22.95 25.23 23.72
C SER A 146 -24.03 24.83 22.72
N GLY A 147 -24.80 25.72 22.18
CA GLY A 147 -25.84 25.38 21.18
C GLY A 147 -25.39 24.51 20.04
N PRO A 148 -26.26 24.17 19.09
CA PRO A 148 -25.88 23.37 17.92
C PRO A 148 -24.83 24.11 17.10
N ILE A 149 -23.97 23.33 16.42
CA ILE A 149 -22.91 23.87 15.57
C ILE A 149 -23.52 24.42 14.27
N THR A 150 -23.34 25.70 14.05
CA THR A 150 -23.78 26.42 12.83
C THR A 150 -22.58 27.09 12.18
N ASN A 151 -22.59 27.20 10.85
CA ASN A 151 -21.56 27.92 10.07
C ASN A 151 -20.11 27.58 10.43
N LYS A 152 -19.78 26.29 10.45
CA LYS A 152 -18.46 25.79 10.82
C LYS A 152 -18.01 24.66 9.92
N THR A 153 -16.71 24.63 9.65
CA THR A 153 -15.98 23.47 9.09
C THR A 153 -14.93 23.01 10.08
N GLY A 154 -14.81 21.72 10.29
CA GLY A 154 -13.78 21.17 11.16
C GLY A 154 -13.66 19.66 11.11
N THR A 155 -12.50 19.16 11.54
CA THR A 155 -12.20 17.73 11.58
C THR A 155 -12.91 17.07 12.76
N VAL A 156 -13.59 15.97 12.51
CA VAL A 156 -14.26 15.12 13.50
C VAL A 156 -13.45 13.88 13.85
N ALA A 157 -12.65 13.38 12.90
CA ALA A 157 -11.77 12.24 13.11
C ALA A 157 -10.56 12.30 12.19
N THR A 158 -9.46 11.68 12.61
CA THR A 158 -8.32 11.33 11.75
C THR A 158 -8.18 9.82 11.72
N VAL A 159 -8.11 9.26 10.53
CA VAL A 159 -7.91 7.82 10.30
C VAL A 159 -6.47 7.61 9.87
N ALA A 160 -5.74 6.79 10.62
CA ALA A 160 -4.41 6.31 10.23
C ALA A 160 -4.56 5.02 9.43
N TRP A 161 -3.91 4.94 8.29
CA TRP A 161 -3.95 3.82 7.37
C TRP A 161 -2.57 3.19 7.23
N ALA A 162 -2.51 1.87 7.25
CA ALA A 162 -1.34 1.11 6.83
C ALA A 162 -1.58 0.51 5.44
N ALA A 163 -0.69 0.78 4.50
CA ALA A 163 -0.79 0.34 3.13
C ALA A 163 -0.24 -1.08 2.97
N LEU A 164 -1.07 -2.03 2.53
CA LEU A 164 -0.74 -3.45 2.40
C LEU A 164 -0.39 -3.86 0.98
N ALA A 165 -1.08 -3.30 -0.02
CA ALA A 165 -0.91 -3.66 -1.42
C ALA A 165 -1.12 -2.44 -2.31
N THR A 166 -0.61 -2.52 -3.54
CA THR A 166 -0.82 -1.49 -4.58
C THR A 166 -2.28 -1.43 -5.02
N GLY A 167 -2.74 -0.24 -5.36
CA GLY A 167 -4.08 -0.02 -5.89
C GLY A 167 -4.84 1.11 -5.21
N SER A 168 -6.10 1.28 -5.57
CA SER A 168 -6.98 2.22 -4.89
C SER A 168 -7.49 1.60 -3.59
N PRO A 169 -7.35 2.30 -2.45
CA PRO A 169 -7.91 1.82 -1.18
C PRO A 169 -9.45 1.87 -1.13
N GLY A 170 -10.10 2.44 -2.14
CA GLY A 170 -11.56 2.50 -2.21
C GLY A 170 -12.21 3.27 -1.05
N ILE A 171 -11.45 4.17 -0.39
CA ILE A 171 -12.00 4.97 0.72
C ILE A 171 -13.14 5.83 0.17
N GLY A 172 -14.28 5.73 0.80
CA GLY A 172 -15.48 6.45 0.41
C GLY A 172 -16.24 7.01 1.62
N ILE A 173 -17.34 7.68 1.35
CA ILE A 173 -18.34 8.09 2.35
C ILE A 173 -19.66 7.46 1.93
N ALA A 174 -20.14 6.54 2.74
CA ALA A 174 -21.41 5.89 2.44
C ALA A 174 -22.57 6.82 2.82
N VAL A 175 -23.26 7.34 1.82
CA VAL A 175 -24.47 8.15 1.99
C VAL A 175 -25.59 7.47 1.24
N VAL A 176 -26.62 7.07 1.96
CA VAL A 176 -27.82 6.52 1.34
C VAL A 176 -28.93 7.55 1.41
N SER A 177 -29.38 7.98 0.25
CA SER A 177 -30.47 8.96 0.01
C SER A 177 -30.59 10.05 1.10
N PRO A 178 -30.50 11.31 0.84
CA PRO A 178 -30.03 12.38 1.72
C PRO A 178 -30.43 12.17 3.19
N GLY A 179 -29.47 11.77 4.04
CA GLY A 179 -29.61 11.73 5.50
C GLY A 179 -30.53 10.66 6.11
N ILE A 180 -30.85 9.57 5.39
CA ILE A 180 -31.67 8.45 5.92
C ILE A 180 -30.76 7.24 6.17
N PRO A 181 -30.75 6.64 7.38
CA PRO A 181 -30.04 5.40 7.65
C PRO A 181 -30.53 4.23 6.78
N PRO A 182 -29.64 3.28 6.41
CA PRO A 182 -28.24 3.17 6.80
C PRO A 182 -27.32 4.01 5.91
N GLY A 183 -26.46 4.82 6.53
CA GLY A 183 -25.46 5.68 5.89
C GLY A 183 -24.98 6.77 6.81
N SER A 184 -24.04 7.60 6.33
CA SER A 184 -23.56 8.75 7.08
C SER A 184 -24.67 9.79 7.25
N VAL A 185 -24.83 10.32 8.48
CA VAL A 185 -25.92 11.22 8.86
C VAL A 185 -25.38 12.36 9.74
N LEU A 186 -25.84 13.56 9.48
CA LEU A 186 -25.77 14.67 10.41
C LEU A 186 -27.13 14.82 11.08
N SER A 187 -27.17 15.10 12.39
CA SER A 187 -28.43 15.29 13.12
C SER A 187 -28.52 16.66 13.77
N ASP A 188 -29.73 17.20 13.80
CA ASP A 188 -30.06 18.44 14.49
C ASP A 188 -30.31 18.22 16.01
N PRO A 189 -30.56 19.27 16.81
CA PRO A 189 -30.91 19.15 18.22
C PRO A 189 -32.20 18.38 18.51
N GLY A 190 -33.09 18.28 17.56
CA GLY A 190 -34.33 17.51 17.65
C GLY A 190 -34.15 16.04 17.26
N GLY A 191 -32.94 15.61 16.92
CA GLY A 191 -32.66 14.26 16.43
C GLY A 191 -33.12 14.03 15.00
N GLN A 192 -33.39 15.10 14.21
CA GLN A 192 -33.79 14.96 12.83
C GLN A 192 -32.58 14.94 11.93
N PRO A 193 -32.57 14.12 10.85
CA PRO A 193 -31.47 14.06 9.90
C PRO A 193 -31.37 15.39 9.12
N ILE A 194 -30.14 15.88 9.01
CA ILE A 194 -29.78 16.99 8.14
C ILE A 194 -29.27 16.41 6.83
N THR A 195 -29.80 16.92 5.69
CA THR A 195 -29.34 16.48 4.36
C THR A 195 -27.88 16.78 4.16
N ILE A 196 -27.08 15.81 3.73
CA ILE A 196 -25.71 16.00 3.28
C ILE A 196 -25.75 16.34 1.80
N ASN A 197 -25.33 17.56 1.45
CA ASN A 197 -25.41 18.07 0.08
C ASN A 197 -24.21 17.65 -0.77
N ASP A 198 -23.08 17.45 -0.13
CA ASP A 198 -21.84 17.12 -0.83
C ASP A 198 -20.99 16.14 -0.01
N THR A 199 -20.37 15.20 -0.73
CA THR A 199 -19.35 14.28 -0.18
C THR A 199 -18.18 14.26 -1.14
N SER A 200 -16.98 14.43 -0.61
CA SER A 200 -15.75 14.41 -1.39
C SER A 200 -14.70 13.54 -0.72
N VAL A 201 -14.08 12.69 -1.51
CA VAL A 201 -12.93 11.85 -1.11
C VAL A 201 -11.86 12.03 -2.17
N PRO A 202 -10.61 12.31 -1.80
CA PRO A 202 -9.52 12.43 -2.75
C PRO A 202 -9.25 11.08 -3.42
N ALA A 203 -8.80 11.12 -4.66
CA ALA A 203 -8.32 9.92 -5.35
C ALA A 203 -6.97 9.54 -4.76
N ILE A 204 -6.97 8.55 -3.87
CA ILE A 204 -5.77 7.99 -3.27
C ILE A 204 -5.36 6.74 -4.05
N THR A 205 -4.07 6.61 -4.36
CA THR A 205 -3.50 5.40 -4.96
C THR A 205 -2.32 4.95 -4.12
N VAL A 206 -2.35 3.70 -3.68
CA VAL A 206 -1.18 3.08 -3.04
C VAL A 206 -0.24 2.60 -4.15
N ALA A 207 0.93 3.19 -4.23
CA ALA A 207 1.98 2.80 -5.16
C ALA A 207 2.85 1.66 -4.59
N ASP A 208 3.66 1.02 -5.44
CA ASP A 208 4.70 0.12 -4.94
C ASP A 208 5.75 0.89 -4.11
N ALA A 209 6.54 0.17 -3.31
CA ALA A 209 7.54 0.80 -2.45
C ALA A 209 8.69 1.43 -3.24
N GLY A 210 8.78 1.15 -4.52
CA GLY A 210 9.74 1.71 -5.45
C GLY A 210 10.28 0.70 -6.44
N THR A 211 11.23 1.14 -7.24
CA THR A 211 11.83 0.35 -8.31
C THR A 211 13.36 0.36 -8.15
N VAL A 212 13.99 -0.79 -8.31
CA VAL A 212 15.44 -0.91 -8.45
C VAL A 212 15.78 -1.14 -9.90
N LYS A 213 16.69 -0.35 -10.44
CA LYS A 213 17.15 -0.44 -11.83
C LYS A 213 18.69 -0.45 -11.91
N GLY A 214 19.20 -1.00 -12.99
CA GLY A 214 20.62 -1.07 -13.25
C GLY A 214 20.92 -1.77 -14.55
N ILE A 215 22.19 -2.07 -14.78
CA ILE A 215 22.66 -2.77 -15.99
C ILE A 215 23.53 -3.95 -15.56
N VAL A 216 23.28 -5.13 -16.12
CA VAL A 216 24.13 -6.32 -15.97
C VAL A 216 24.72 -6.68 -17.31
N MET A 217 26.01 -6.86 -17.37
CA MET A 217 26.75 -7.31 -18.56
C MET A 217 27.52 -8.59 -18.24
N ARG A 218 27.84 -9.37 -19.26
CA ARG A 218 28.68 -10.56 -19.15
C ARG A 218 30.08 -10.31 -19.70
N GLN A 219 31.09 -10.86 -19.04
CA GLN A 219 32.46 -10.85 -19.55
C GLN A 219 32.57 -11.75 -20.79
N GLY A 220 33.23 -11.30 -21.83
CA GLY A 220 33.53 -12.09 -23.05
C GLY A 220 32.37 -12.21 -24.05
N ARG A 221 31.14 -11.92 -23.65
CA ARG A 221 29.95 -12.06 -24.50
C ARG A 221 30.10 -11.33 -25.86
N GLN A 222 29.64 -11.96 -26.93
CA GLN A 222 29.58 -11.33 -28.25
C GLN A 222 28.62 -10.12 -28.22
N THR A 223 29.02 -9.02 -28.87
CA THR A 223 28.31 -7.74 -28.79
C THR A 223 26.98 -7.70 -29.53
N ASP A 224 26.74 -8.66 -30.41
CA ASP A 224 25.51 -8.81 -31.21
C ASP A 224 24.43 -9.67 -30.53
N HIS A 225 24.73 -10.30 -29.39
CA HIS A 225 23.80 -11.12 -28.63
C HIS A 225 23.07 -10.32 -27.56
N ALA A 226 21.76 -10.57 -27.43
CA ALA A 226 20.94 -9.98 -26.40
C ALA A 226 21.32 -10.48 -24.98
N HIS A 227 21.30 -9.61 -24.01
CA HIS A 227 21.41 -9.99 -22.60
C HIS A 227 20.14 -10.72 -22.13
N THR A 228 20.30 -11.78 -21.36
CA THR A 228 19.19 -12.54 -20.77
C THR A 228 19.52 -12.94 -19.34
N GLU A 229 20.31 -12.12 -18.64
CA GLU A 229 20.75 -12.36 -17.28
C GLU A 229 19.55 -12.33 -16.33
N THR A 230 19.56 -13.18 -15.32
CA THR A 230 18.57 -13.16 -14.26
C THR A 230 19.04 -12.25 -13.13
N VAL A 231 18.21 -11.29 -12.78
CA VAL A 231 18.42 -10.42 -11.62
C VAL A 231 17.41 -10.80 -10.54
N GLY A 232 17.90 -11.14 -9.36
CA GLY A 232 17.09 -11.45 -8.20
C GLY A 232 17.27 -10.39 -7.11
N ILE A 233 16.19 -10.06 -6.41
CA ILE A 233 16.23 -9.24 -5.20
C ILE A 233 15.78 -10.11 -4.04
N THR A 234 16.61 -10.22 -3.02
CA THR A 234 16.24 -10.84 -1.76
C THR A 234 16.14 -9.77 -0.67
N VAL A 235 15.02 -9.77 0.03
CA VAL A 235 14.88 -9.06 1.31
C VAL A 235 15.44 -9.98 2.38
N ASP A 236 16.11 -9.45 3.40
CA ASP A 236 16.53 -10.24 4.55
C ASP A 236 15.30 -10.99 5.14
N GLY A 237 15.20 -12.30 4.87
CA GLY A 237 14.11 -13.17 5.30
C GLY A 237 12.83 -13.15 4.47
N GLY A 238 12.79 -12.47 3.31
CA GLY A 238 11.59 -12.32 2.46
C GLY A 238 11.59 -13.10 1.15
N VAL A 239 10.49 -12.97 0.40
CA VAL A 239 10.31 -13.59 -0.92
C VAL A 239 11.22 -12.91 -1.95
N ALA A 240 11.97 -13.69 -2.71
CA ALA A 240 12.79 -13.20 -3.81
C ALA A 240 11.90 -12.71 -4.97
N VAL A 241 12.14 -11.50 -5.44
CA VAL A 241 11.58 -10.97 -6.69
C VAL A 241 12.64 -11.07 -7.76
N THR A 242 12.31 -11.58 -8.94
CA THR A 242 13.26 -11.77 -10.04
C THR A 242 12.78 -11.07 -11.32
N ALA A 243 13.73 -10.61 -12.12
CA ALA A 243 13.51 -10.12 -13.48
C ALA A 243 14.63 -10.60 -14.39
N THR A 244 14.34 -10.66 -15.69
CA THR A 244 15.34 -10.87 -16.74
C THR A 244 15.74 -9.52 -17.32
N THR A 245 17.01 -9.35 -17.65
CA THR A 245 17.50 -8.12 -18.28
C THR A 245 16.92 -7.96 -19.69
N ALA A 246 16.83 -6.71 -20.13
CA ALA A 246 16.57 -6.38 -21.53
C ALA A 246 17.82 -6.66 -22.40
N ALA A 247 17.68 -6.56 -23.73
CA ALA A 247 18.75 -6.85 -24.69
C ALA A 247 20.03 -6.04 -24.51
N ASP A 248 19.94 -4.87 -23.90
CA ASP A 248 21.06 -3.98 -23.57
C ASP A 248 21.65 -4.24 -22.17
N GLY A 249 21.14 -5.26 -21.46
CA GLY A 249 21.51 -5.59 -20.10
C GLY A 249 20.80 -4.79 -19.04
N SER A 250 19.93 -3.85 -19.40
CA SER A 250 19.16 -3.07 -18.42
C SER A 250 18.06 -3.91 -17.75
N PHE A 251 17.79 -3.63 -16.50
CA PHE A 251 16.67 -4.22 -15.77
C PHE A 251 15.95 -3.18 -14.92
N SER A 252 14.70 -3.48 -14.62
CA SER A 252 13.85 -2.73 -13.71
C SER A 252 13.03 -3.71 -12.89
N LEU A 253 13.17 -3.67 -11.57
CA LEU A 253 12.51 -4.54 -10.60
C LEU A 253 11.65 -3.71 -9.68
N VAL A 254 10.35 -4.01 -9.63
CA VAL A 254 9.40 -3.44 -8.68
C VAL A 254 9.57 -4.12 -7.33
N VAL A 255 9.72 -3.31 -6.29
CA VAL A 255 9.87 -3.77 -4.90
C VAL A 255 8.57 -3.52 -4.17
N PRO A 256 7.96 -4.56 -3.55
CA PRO A 256 6.62 -4.45 -2.97
C PRO A 256 6.56 -3.67 -1.65
N THR A 257 7.68 -3.56 -0.93
CA THR A 257 7.73 -2.88 0.37
C THR A 257 8.95 -1.97 0.49
N ARG A 258 8.88 -0.99 1.36
CA ARG A 258 10.05 -0.19 1.76
C ARG A 258 11.04 -1.06 2.53
N GLY A 259 12.33 -0.83 2.32
CA GLY A 259 13.34 -1.58 3.07
C GLY A 259 14.71 -1.53 2.45
N THR A 260 15.63 -2.25 3.09
CA THR A 260 16.99 -2.45 2.59
C THR A 260 17.09 -3.83 1.97
N TYR A 261 17.59 -3.87 0.76
CA TYR A 261 17.61 -5.05 -0.09
C TYR A 261 19.03 -5.45 -0.47
N THR A 262 19.20 -6.73 -0.76
CA THR A 262 20.36 -7.27 -1.44
C THR A 262 19.96 -7.66 -2.86
N VAL A 263 20.65 -7.11 -3.85
CA VAL A 263 20.42 -7.39 -5.27
C VAL A 263 21.50 -8.35 -5.75
N ASN A 264 21.08 -9.45 -6.39
CA ASN A 264 21.96 -10.47 -6.95
C ASN A 264 21.73 -10.56 -8.46
N ALA A 265 22.80 -10.69 -9.20
CA ALA A 265 22.74 -11.02 -10.63
C ALA A 265 23.49 -12.33 -10.89
N SER A 266 22.90 -13.20 -11.70
CA SER A 266 23.46 -14.52 -12.03
C SER A 266 23.18 -14.89 -13.49
N TYR A 267 24.07 -15.69 -14.04
CA TYR A 267 23.91 -16.34 -15.33
C TYR A 267 24.75 -17.63 -15.35
N PRO A 268 24.30 -18.71 -16.03
CA PRO A 268 25.09 -19.93 -16.15
C PRO A 268 26.51 -19.66 -16.68
N GLY A 269 27.52 -20.29 -16.13
CA GLY A 269 28.91 -20.08 -16.50
C GLY A 269 29.59 -18.85 -15.89
N TYR A 270 28.90 -18.12 -14.97
CA TYR A 270 29.42 -16.88 -14.38
C TYR A 270 29.28 -16.86 -12.86
N LEU A 271 30.26 -16.26 -12.17
CA LEU A 271 30.12 -15.94 -10.75
C LEU A 271 28.96 -14.98 -10.53
N GLN A 272 28.24 -15.20 -9.43
CA GLN A 272 27.22 -14.26 -8.98
C GLN A 272 27.84 -12.89 -8.67
N SER A 273 27.10 -11.81 -8.98
CA SER A 273 27.42 -10.46 -8.54
C SER A 273 26.37 -9.97 -7.55
N GLN A 274 26.79 -9.24 -6.52
CA GLN A 274 25.91 -8.81 -5.44
C GLN A 274 26.09 -7.34 -5.08
N LYS A 275 24.96 -6.65 -4.87
CA LYS A 275 24.87 -5.31 -4.27
C LYS A 275 24.07 -5.39 -2.98
N GLY A 276 24.74 -5.24 -1.86
CA GLY A 276 24.07 -5.12 -0.56
C GLY A 276 23.62 -3.69 -0.25
N SER A 277 22.78 -3.56 0.79
CA SER A 277 22.36 -2.28 1.38
C SER A 277 21.68 -1.31 0.41
N VAL A 278 20.89 -1.83 -0.54
CA VAL A 278 20.08 -1.01 -1.46
C VAL A 278 18.80 -0.60 -0.75
N TYR A 279 18.75 0.65 -0.30
CA TYR A 279 17.56 1.18 0.38
C TYR A 279 16.55 1.71 -0.63
N VAL A 280 15.32 1.21 -0.56
CA VAL A 280 14.19 1.59 -1.43
C VAL A 280 13.09 2.21 -0.59
N ALA A 281 12.64 3.41 -0.99
CA ALA A 281 11.66 4.20 -0.24
C ALA A 281 10.77 5.05 -1.17
N GLY A 282 10.22 4.46 -2.22
CA GLY A 282 9.27 5.09 -3.14
C GLY A 282 9.91 5.63 -4.43
N ALA A 283 11.05 6.32 -4.37
CA ALA A 283 11.73 6.76 -5.58
C ALA A 283 12.52 5.62 -6.25
N PRO A 284 12.62 5.58 -7.59
CA PRO A 284 13.47 4.62 -8.29
C PRO A 284 14.93 4.74 -7.86
N VAL A 285 15.55 3.62 -7.52
CA VAL A 285 16.95 3.52 -7.11
C VAL A 285 17.76 2.94 -8.26
N ASP A 286 18.70 3.71 -8.77
CA ASP A 286 19.67 3.26 -9.77
C ASP A 286 20.92 2.73 -9.05
N ILE A 287 21.20 1.43 -9.22
CA ILE A 287 22.37 0.79 -8.60
C ILE A 287 23.61 0.73 -9.51
N GLY A 288 23.52 1.35 -10.68
CA GLY A 288 24.60 1.38 -11.66
C GLY A 288 24.73 0.06 -12.44
N SER A 289 25.90 -0.16 -12.99
CA SER A 289 26.20 -1.37 -13.80
C SER A 289 27.05 -2.37 -13.03
N THR A 290 26.99 -3.64 -13.44
CA THR A 290 27.95 -4.69 -13.03
C THR A 290 28.30 -5.57 -14.21
N LYS A 291 29.47 -6.24 -14.10
CA LYS A 291 29.94 -7.20 -15.09
C LYS A 291 30.15 -8.55 -14.42
N LEU A 292 29.36 -9.54 -14.82
CA LEU A 292 29.50 -10.92 -14.38
C LEU A 292 30.83 -11.49 -14.87
N VAL A 293 31.54 -12.16 -13.98
CA VAL A 293 32.86 -12.76 -14.23
C VAL A 293 32.69 -14.17 -14.72
N GLY A 294 33.14 -14.46 -15.94
CA GLY A 294 32.98 -15.78 -16.57
C GLY A 294 33.97 -16.83 -16.10
N GLY A 295 33.50 -18.10 -16.08
CA GLY A 295 34.33 -19.25 -15.77
C GLY A 295 33.80 -20.21 -14.70
N ASP A 296 32.71 -19.87 -14.01
CA ASP A 296 32.04 -20.74 -13.05
C ASP A 296 31.02 -21.65 -13.77
N VAL A 297 31.53 -22.68 -14.42
CA VAL A 297 30.69 -23.55 -15.28
C VAL A 297 29.98 -24.63 -14.50
N ASN A 298 30.45 -24.97 -13.31
CA ASN A 298 29.82 -25.95 -12.42
C ASN A 298 28.85 -25.34 -11.42
N ALA A 299 28.74 -23.98 -11.41
CA ALA A 299 27.86 -23.18 -10.53
C ALA A 299 28.14 -23.35 -9.03
N ASP A 300 29.37 -23.61 -8.63
CA ASP A 300 29.78 -23.65 -7.21
C ASP A 300 30.18 -22.26 -6.67
N ASN A 301 30.09 -21.25 -7.52
CA ASN A 301 30.44 -19.85 -7.27
C ASN A 301 31.93 -19.60 -7.03
N CYS A 302 32.80 -20.52 -7.53
CA CYS A 302 34.28 -20.39 -7.50
C CYS A 302 34.85 -20.89 -8.83
N ILE A 303 35.72 -20.12 -9.45
CA ILE A 303 36.42 -20.53 -10.69
C ILE A 303 37.69 -21.27 -10.29
N ASN A 304 37.71 -22.58 -10.51
CA ASN A 304 38.76 -23.49 -10.05
C ASN A 304 39.11 -24.55 -11.11
N ILE A 305 39.87 -25.56 -10.72
CA ILE A 305 40.29 -26.61 -11.64
C ILE A 305 39.14 -27.44 -12.21
N LEU A 306 38.03 -27.58 -11.47
CA LEU A 306 36.88 -28.35 -11.92
C LEU A 306 36.20 -27.71 -13.12
N ASP A 307 36.13 -26.36 -13.14
CA ASP A 307 35.60 -25.60 -14.27
C ASP A 307 36.48 -25.74 -15.49
N ILE A 308 37.78 -25.59 -15.32
CA ILE A 308 38.74 -25.77 -16.40
C ILE A 308 38.64 -27.17 -17.04
N VAL A 309 38.53 -28.22 -16.21
CA VAL A 309 38.35 -29.60 -16.67
C VAL A 309 37.03 -29.79 -17.41
N SER A 310 35.96 -29.14 -16.94
CA SER A 310 34.65 -29.18 -17.63
C SER A 310 34.73 -28.58 -19.02
N ILE A 311 35.32 -27.38 -19.16
CA ILE A 311 35.53 -26.72 -20.47
C ILE A 311 36.39 -27.60 -21.41
N ILE A 312 37.50 -28.14 -20.91
CA ILE A 312 38.38 -29.02 -21.69
C ILE A 312 37.64 -30.29 -22.14
N GLY A 313 36.78 -30.83 -21.28
CA GLY A 313 35.99 -32.04 -21.55
C GLY A 313 34.99 -31.88 -22.70
N LYS A 314 34.59 -30.65 -23.00
CA LYS A 314 33.67 -30.31 -24.12
C LYS A 314 34.38 -29.55 -25.25
N PHE A 315 35.69 -29.45 -25.26
CA PHE A 315 36.46 -28.67 -26.22
C PHE A 315 36.11 -29.08 -27.70
N ASP A 316 36.08 -28.12 -28.60
CA ASP A 316 35.67 -28.25 -30.00
C ASP A 316 34.18 -28.62 -30.24
N THR A 317 33.34 -28.58 -29.21
CA THR A 317 31.87 -28.72 -29.37
C THR A 317 31.29 -27.45 -30.03
N THR A 318 30.34 -27.64 -30.93
CA THR A 318 29.69 -26.55 -31.70
C THR A 318 28.17 -26.73 -31.75
N GLY A 319 27.43 -25.67 -32.08
CA GLY A 319 25.98 -25.69 -32.18
C GLY A 319 25.28 -25.73 -30.82
N LEU A 320 25.89 -25.15 -29.81
CA LEU A 320 25.42 -25.12 -28.44
C LEU A 320 24.25 -24.15 -28.21
N PRO A 321 23.39 -24.44 -27.25
CA PRO A 321 22.42 -23.45 -26.80
C PRO A 321 23.14 -22.29 -26.10
N ARG A 322 22.62 -21.08 -26.24
CA ARG A 322 23.17 -19.84 -25.62
C ARG A 322 23.29 -19.86 -24.11
N SER A 323 22.70 -20.83 -23.42
CA SER A 323 22.79 -21.03 -21.99
C SER A 323 23.77 -22.14 -21.59
N ASP A 324 24.56 -22.67 -22.52
CA ASP A 324 25.59 -23.65 -22.18
C ASP A 324 26.67 -22.97 -21.32
N PRO A 325 26.91 -23.42 -20.10
CA PRO A 325 27.80 -22.72 -19.16
C PRO A 325 29.27 -22.71 -19.60
N GLU A 326 29.68 -23.68 -20.41
CA GLU A 326 31.06 -23.77 -20.93
C GLU A 326 31.32 -22.89 -22.17
N ASP A 327 30.25 -22.48 -22.89
CA ASP A 327 30.31 -21.45 -23.95
C ASP A 327 30.22 -20.07 -23.31
N ILE A 328 31.30 -19.63 -22.67
CA ILE A 328 31.32 -18.41 -21.85
C ILE A 328 31.16 -17.17 -22.72
N ASN A 329 31.71 -17.15 -23.91
CA ASN A 329 31.64 -15.97 -24.80
C ASN A 329 30.37 -15.93 -25.65
N ASP A 330 29.51 -16.98 -25.56
CA ASP A 330 28.20 -17.11 -26.25
C ASP A 330 28.33 -17.03 -27.78
N ASP A 331 29.40 -17.65 -28.37
CA ASP A 331 29.62 -17.70 -29.81
C ASP A 331 29.13 -19.02 -30.44
N GLY A 332 28.63 -19.96 -29.65
CA GLY A 332 28.09 -21.25 -30.04
C GLY A 332 29.14 -22.35 -30.18
N ARG A 333 30.35 -22.12 -29.68
CA ARG A 333 31.47 -23.06 -29.64
C ARG A 333 32.12 -23.09 -28.27
N ILE A 334 32.68 -24.21 -27.87
CA ILE A 334 33.61 -24.29 -26.74
C ILE A 334 35.02 -24.41 -27.27
N ASP A 335 35.81 -23.35 -27.14
CA ASP A 335 37.17 -23.32 -27.68
C ASP A 335 38.15 -22.55 -26.74
N ILE A 336 39.29 -22.13 -27.32
CA ILE A 336 40.35 -21.46 -26.56
C ILE A 336 39.89 -20.11 -26.01
N LEU A 337 38.85 -19.47 -26.56
CA LEU A 337 38.38 -18.18 -26.08
C LEU A 337 37.69 -18.35 -24.73
N ASP A 338 36.86 -19.39 -24.56
CA ASP A 338 36.19 -19.70 -23.27
C ASP A 338 37.21 -20.11 -22.23
N LEU A 339 38.11 -21.02 -22.59
CA LEU A 339 39.19 -21.44 -21.69
C LEU A 339 40.04 -20.25 -21.20
N THR A 340 40.31 -19.28 -22.09
CA THR A 340 41.09 -18.08 -21.75
C THR A 340 40.34 -17.18 -20.75
N ILE A 341 39.02 -17.04 -20.88
CA ILE A 341 38.21 -16.29 -19.95
C ILE A 341 38.24 -16.95 -18.57
N ALA A 342 37.97 -18.25 -18.49
CA ALA A 342 38.00 -19.00 -17.24
C ALA A 342 39.40 -18.99 -16.57
N ALA A 343 40.46 -19.25 -17.37
CA ALA A 343 41.83 -19.23 -16.87
C ALA A 343 42.26 -17.83 -16.36
N GLY A 344 41.82 -16.76 -17.03
CA GLY A 344 42.09 -15.39 -16.60
C GLY A 344 41.41 -15.00 -15.28
N ASN A 345 40.37 -15.74 -14.90
CA ASN A 345 39.62 -15.55 -13.66
C ASN A 345 39.89 -16.65 -12.61
N PHE A 346 40.85 -17.51 -12.86
CA PHE A 346 41.18 -18.65 -11.98
C PHE A 346 41.42 -18.21 -10.52
N THR A 347 40.91 -18.98 -9.56
CA THR A 347 40.91 -18.71 -8.10
C THR A 347 39.94 -17.61 -7.63
N ARG A 348 39.14 -17.01 -8.51
CA ARG A 348 38.11 -16.06 -8.10
C ARG A 348 36.89 -16.80 -7.60
N CYS A 349 36.28 -16.32 -6.51
CA CYS A 349 35.00 -16.78 -6.01
C CYS A 349 34.03 -15.61 -5.88
N GLY A 350 32.75 -15.90 -6.03
CA GLY A 350 31.66 -14.97 -5.79
C GLY A 350 31.08 -15.08 -4.37
N PRO A 351 30.08 -14.25 -4.05
CA PRO A 351 29.58 -13.23 -4.95
C PRO A 351 30.58 -12.07 -5.16
N THR A 352 30.75 -11.65 -6.40
CA THR A 352 31.57 -10.48 -6.71
C THR A 352 30.83 -9.20 -6.36
N ALA A 353 31.57 -8.14 -5.97
CA ALA A 353 30.95 -6.85 -5.72
C ALA A 353 30.33 -6.26 -7.00
N TRP A 354 29.18 -5.60 -6.85
CA TRP A 354 28.55 -4.81 -7.89
C TRP A 354 29.41 -3.57 -8.16
N VAL A 355 30.25 -3.63 -9.17
CA VAL A 355 31.22 -2.57 -9.51
C VAL A 355 31.00 -2.22 -10.98
N PRO A 356 30.92 -0.92 -11.31
CA PRO A 356 30.77 -0.45 -12.70
C PRO A 356 31.93 -0.89 -13.60
#